data_36a156b9b1485172111a0d8e704e1df7
#
_entry.id   36a156b9b1485172111a0d8e704e1df7
#
_cell.length_a   1.000
_cell.length_b   1.000
_cell.length_c   1.000
_cell.angle_alpha   90.00
_cell.angle_beta   90.00
_cell.angle_gamma   90.00
#
_symmetry.space_group_name_H-M   'P 1'
#
loop_
_entity.id
_entity.type
_entity.pdbx_description
1 polymer ?
#
loop_
_entity_poly.entity_id
_entity_poly.type
_entity_poly.pdbx_seq_one_letter_code
_entity_poly.pdbx_strand_id
1 'polypeptide(L)'
;MVLPQNVSISDDTLKRAIEDLRKQLEESKESQAAQLIDDVDTIQLQISLQIAGQRKNTPIVIKLPHPLFDVANGDSAILFVSDNDTQSKGRLQEVPVAGVEKVINLGKARKNLATYKLKRDLMKRYSVYLADEAIIPMMPSIIGKKAMDAKKIPFPIKTKVSSAQALAGNVKAALSSTQ
;
A
#
# COMPACT_ATOMS: atom_id res chain seq x y z
N MET A 1 31.50 0.85 17.15
CA MET A 1 30.27 0.43 16.47
C MET A 1 30.45 0.82 15.00
N VAL A 2 30.81 -0.13 14.14
CA VAL A 2 31.09 0.13 12.71
C VAL A 2 29.74 0.26 12.01
N LEU A 3 29.47 1.42 11.46
CA LEU A 3 28.29 1.63 10.61
C LEU A 3 28.43 0.71 9.38
N PRO A 4 27.37 0.02 8.97
CA PRO A 4 27.39 -0.81 7.77
C PRO A 4 27.75 0.10 6.59
N GLN A 5 28.79 -0.28 5.84
CA GLN A 5 29.13 0.38 4.59
C GLN A 5 27.92 0.29 3.66
N ASN A 6 27.53 1.41 3.09
CA ASN A 6 26.52 1.46 2.04
C ASN A 6 26.94 0.52 0.90
N VAL A 7 26.28 -0.61 0.78
CA VAL A 7 26.44 -1.49 -0.38
C VAL A 7 25.78 -0.77 -1.55
N SER A 8 26.56 -0.05 -2.33
CA SER A 8 26.10 0.52 -3.59
C SER A 8 26.09 -0.59 -4.63
N ILE A 9 24.91 -0.99 -5.07
CA ILE A 9 24.77 -1.85 -6.25
C ILE A 9 25.09 -0.98 -7.46
N SER A 10 25.98 -1.44 -8.35
CA SER A 10 26.30 -0.68 -9.56
C SER A 10 25.11 -0.67 -10.52
N ASP A 11 24.84 0.46 -11.13
CA ASP A 11 23.74 0.62 -12.10
C ASP A 11 23.88 -0.33 -13.30
N ASP A 12 25.12 -0.65 -13.69
CA ASP A 12 25.39 -1.60 -14.77
C ASP A 12 24.99 -3.03 -14.42
N THR A 13 25.17 -3.45 -13.16
CA THR A 13 24.71 -4.76 -12.69
C THR A 13 23.20 -4.85 -12.72
N LEU A 14 22.51 -3.77 -12.29
CA LEU A 14 21.03 -3.70 -12.34
C LEU A 14 20.51 -3.73 -13.77
N LYS A 15 21.12 -2.99 -14.70
CA LYS A 15 20.73 -2.98 -16.10
C LYS A 15 20.87 -4.37 -16.73
N ARG A 16 22.00 -5.03 -16.54
CA ARG A 16 22.21 -6.40 -17.04
C ARG A 16 21.19 -7.38 -16.47
N ALA A 17 20.93 -7.34 -15.16
CA ALA A 17 19.95 -8.20 -14.54
C ALA A 17 18.53 -7.98 -15.10
N ILE A 18 18.15 -6.72 -15.37
CA ILE A 18 16.86 -6.40 -15.98
C ILE A 18 16.79 -6.89 -17.43
N GLU A 19 17.86 -6.74 -18.20
CA GLU A 19 17.93 -7.25 -19.58
C GLU A 19 17.83 -8.78 -19.64
N ASP A 20 18.52 -9.47 -18.75
CA ASP A 20 18.46 -10.94 -18.67
C ASP A 20 17.07 -11.43 -18.25
N LEU A 21 16.43 -10.75 -17.29
CA LEU A 21 15.05 -11.03 -16.90
C LEU A 21 14.07 -10.82 -18.05
N ARG A 22 14.21 -9.75 -18.83
CA ARG A 22 13.37 -9.51 -20.01
C ARG A 22 13.51 -10.63 -21.05
N LYS A 23 14.73 -11.06 -21.35
CA LYS A 23 14.96 -12.17 -22.25
C LYS A 23 14.30 -13.46 -21.77
N GLN A 24 14.45 -13.80 -20.49
CA GLN A 24 13.80 -14.97 -19.90
C GLN A 24 12.28 -14.90 -19.95
N LEU A 25 11.70 -13.71 -19.75
CA LEU A 25 10.25 -13.51 -19.86
C LEU A 25 9.76 -13.67 -21.31
N GLU A 26 10.50 -13.17 -22.29
CA GLU A 26 10.19 -13.34 -23.72
C GLU A 26 10.27 -14.81 -24.14
N GLU A 27 11.35 -15.50 -23.77
CA GLU A 27 11.53 -16.94 -24.03
C GLU A 27 10.43 -17.79 -23.37
N SER A 28 10.04 -17.42 -22.15
CA SER A 28 8.96 -18.09 -21.41
C SER A 28 7.60 -17.87 -22.09
N LYS A 29 7.32 -16.67 -22.63
CA LYS A 29 6.10 -16.38 -23.39
C LYS A 29 6.03 -17.15 -24.71
N GLU A 30 7.13 -17.25 -25.42
CA GLU A 30 7.20 -18.05 -26.67
C GLU A 30 6.97 -19.54 -26.41
N SER A 31 7.49 -20.07 -25.30
CA SER A 31 7.28 -21.47 -24.91
C SER A 31 5.87 -21.75 -24.35
N GLN A 32 5.17 -20.74 -23.86
CA GLN A 32 3.82 -20.84 -23.29
C GLN A 32 2.71 -20.37 -24.21
N ALA A 33 2.95 -20.25 -25.51
CA ALA A 33 1.98 -19.78 -26.52
C ALA A 33 0.63 -20.55 -26.55
N ALA A 34 0.46 -21.59 -25.75
CA ALA A 34 -0.76 -22.37 -25.61
C ALA A 34 -1.58 -22.06 -24.34
N GLN A 35 -1.16 -21.12 -23.47
CA GLN A 35 -1.92 -20.78 -22.28
C GLN A 35 -2.92 -19.65 -22.57
N LEU A 36 -4.21 -19.95 -22.37
CA LEU A 36 -5.34 -19.03 -22.58
C LEU A 36 -5.48 -17.95 -21.49
N ILE A 37 -4.60 -17.93 -20.50
CA ILE A 37 -4.66 -16.99 -19.37
C ILE A 37 -3.37 -16.17 -19.40
N ASP A 38 -3.51 -14.86 -19.56
CA ASP A 38 -2.41 -13.91 -19.37
C ASP A 38 -2.03 -13.92 -17.89
N ASP A 39 -1.03 -14.71 -17.53
CA ASP A 39 -0.41 -14.61 -16.22
C ASP A 39 0.34 -13.28 -16.14
N VAL A 40 -0.02 -12.47 -15.16
CA VAL A 40 0.69 -11.21 -14.87
C VAL A 40 2.10 -11.57 -14.46
N ASP A 41 3.07 -11.23 -15.29
CA ASP A 41 4.50 -11.43 -14.99
C ASP A 41 4.90 -10.62 -13.76
N THR A 42 5.04 -11.30 -12.63
CA THR A 42 5.47 -10.67 -11.36
C THR A 42 6.96 -10.92 -11.15
N ILE A 43 7.71 -9.84 -10.99
CA ILE A 43 9.13 -9.89 -10.63
C ILE A 43 9.25 -9.76 -9.11
N GLN A 44 9.91 -10.73 -8.46
CA GLN A 44 10.15 -10.70 -7.03
C GLN A 44 11.57 -10.20 -6.74
N LEU A 45 11.70 -9.15 -5.93
CA LEU A 45 12.97 -8.68 -5.40
C LEU A 45 13.22 -9.29 -4.03
N GLN A 46 14.26 -10.11 -3.90
CA GLN A 46 14.69 -10.66 -2.61
C GLN A 46 15.96 -9.97 -2.13
N ILE A 47 15.88 -9.36 -0.94
CA ILE A 47 17.00 -8.68 -0.30
C ILE A 47 17.43 -9.47 0.94
N SER A 48 18.66 -9.96 0.96
CA SER A 48 19.23 -10.63 2.12
C SER A 48 20.08 -9.66 2.93
N LEU A 49 19.77 -9.51 4.21
CA LEU A 49 20.53 -8.63 5.12
C LEU A 49 21.42 -9.48 6.03
N GLN A 50 22.66 -9.06 6.23
CA GLN A 50 23.61 -9.72 7.16
C GLN A 50 23.19 -9.52 8.62
N ILE A 51 22.59 -8.38 8.93
CA ILE A 51 22.15 -8.04 10.29
C ILE A 51 20.64 -7.80 10.23
N ALA A 52 19.89 -8.55 11.01
CA ALA A 52 18.45 -8.32 11.15
C ALA A 52 18.20 -6.95 11.80
N GLY A 53 17.45 -6.11 11.13
CA GLY A 53 17.03 -4.83 11.69
C GLY A 53 16.11 -5.01 12.90
N GLN A 54 16.01 -3.99 13.74
CA GLN A 54 15.05 -4.01 14.85
C GLN A 54 13.62 -4.15 14.28
N ARG A 55 12.86 -5.12 14.81
CA ARG A 55 11.45 -5.28 14.44
C ARG A 55 10.67 -4.06 14.91
N LYS A 56 10.27 -3.22 13.99
CA LYS A 56 9.34 -2.12 14.23
C LYS A 56 7.95 -2.56 13.80
N ASN A 57 6.95 -2.34 14.65
CA ASN A 57 5.55 -2.64 14.30
C ASN A 57 4.91 -1.59 13.38
N THR A 58 5.63 -0.51 13.08
CA THR A 58 5.17 0.53 12.16
C THR A 58 5.65 0.24 10.75
N PRO A 59 4.78 0.25 9.75
CA PRO A 59 5.17 0.04 8.36
C PRO A 59 6.07 1.18 7.87
N ILE A 60 7.04 0.84 7.04
CA ILE A 60 7.94 1.81 6.39
C ILE A 60 7.38 2.08 5.00
N VAL A 61 7.06 3.33 4.71
CA VAL A 61 6.51 3.76 3.43
C VAL A 61 7.64 4.11 2.47
N ILE A 62 7.64 3.47 1.31
CA ILE A 62 8.64 3.68 0.25
C ILE A 62 7.95 4.30 -0.96
N LYS A 63 8.43 5.46 -1.42
CA LYS A 63 7.93 6.09 -2.65
C LYS A 63 8.42 5.32 -3.87
N LEU A 64 7.51 5.01 -4.78
CA LEU A 64 7.81 4.37 -6.05
C LEU A 64 7.76 5.40 -7.19
N PRO A 65 8.67 5.33 -8.18
CA PRO A 65 8.59 6.13 -9.41
C PRO A 65 7.31 5.80 -10.20
N HIS A 66 6.92 4.53 -10.21
CA HIS A 66 5.70 4.03 -10.84
C HIS A 66 4.83 3.40 -9.77
N PRO A 67 3.74 4.06 -9.32
CA PRO A 67 2.86 3.53 -8.28
C PRO A 67 2.12 2.29 -8.78
N LEU A 68 1.89 1.35 -7.86
CA LEU A 68 1.08 0.16 -8.14
C LEU A 68 -0.42 0.47 -8.16
N PHE A 69 -0.82 1.53 -7.46
CA PHE A 69 -2.21 1.97 -7.39
C PHE A 69 -2.58 2.80 -8.62
N ASP A 70 -3.52 2.30 -9.40
CA ASP A 70 -4.01 3.00 -10.59
C ASP A 70 -5.54 3.04 -10.62
N VAL A 71 -6.06 4.26 -10.59
CA VAL A 71 -7.52 4.51 -10.65
C VAL A 71 -8.10 4.08 -12.00
N ALA A 72 -7.31 4.13 -13.07
CA ALA A 72 -7.75 3.71 -14.41
C ALA A 72 -8.00 2.20 -14.47
N ASN A 73 -7.28 1.42 -13.67
CA ASN A 73 -7.47 -0.02 -13.53
C ASN A 73 -8.62 -0.41 -12.58
N GLY A 74 -9.34 0.58 -12.05
CA GLY A 74 -10.46 0.37 -11.11
C GLY A 74 -10.03 0.20 -9.66
N ASP A 75 -8.78 0.54 -9.31
CA ASP A 75 -8.32 0.51 -7.94
C ASP A 75 -9.01 1.57 -7.10
N SER A 76 -9.44 1.17 -5.91
CA SER A 76 -10.07 2.05 -4.95
C SER A 76 -9.42 1.95 -3.57
N ALA A 77 -9.41 3.08 -2.87
CA ALA A 77 -8.84 3.20 -1.55
C ALA A 77 -9.89 3.62 -0.52
N ILE A 78 -9.71 3.17 0.70
CA ILE A 78 -10.51 3.59 1.86
C ILE A 78 -9.61 4.23 2.91
N LEU A 79 -10.04 5.36 3.46
CA LEU A 79 -9.33 6.07 4.52
C LEU A 79 -10.03 5.88 5.87
N PHE A 80 -9.26 5.41 6.84
CA PHE A 80 -9.67 5.33 8.25
C PHE A 80 -9.11 6.51 9.02
N VAL A 81 -10.00 7.23 9.69
CA VAL A 81 -9.64 8.40 10.51
C VAL A 81 -9.97 8.16 11.98
N SER A 82 -9.27 8.85 12.87
CA SER A 82 -9.56 8.82 14.30
C SER A 82 -10.95 9.40 14.59
N ASP A 83 -11.63 8.91 15.62
CA ASP A 83 -12.92 9.45 16.05
C ASP A 83 -12.84 10.92 16.50
N ASN A 84 -11.67 11.34 16.97
CA ASN A 84 -11.41 12.73 17.38
C ASN A 84 -11.18 13.67 16.19
N ASP A 85 -11.04 13.14 14.99
CA ASP A 85 -10.79 13.91 13.77
C ASP A 85 -12.10 14.04 12.95
N THR A 86 -12.94 14.97 13.35
CA THR A 86 -14.20 15.25 12.65
C THR A 86 -14.03 16.06 11.38
N GLN A 87 -12.88 16.77 11.24
CA GLN A 87 -12.64 17.72 10.16
C GLN A 87 -12.07 17.06 8.89
N SER A 88 -11.31 15.98 9.01
CA SER A 88 -10.66 15.34 7.86
C SER A 88 -11.63 14.87 6.80
N LYS A 89 -12.83 14.43 7.20
CA LYS A 89 -13.87 14.05 6.24
C LYS A 89 -14.36 15.25 5.42
N GLY A 90 -14.62 16.38 6.06
CA GLY A 90 -15.02 17.63 5.39
C GLY A 90 -13.92 18.14 4.45
N ARG A 91 -12.68 18.13 4.90
CA ARG A 91 -11.51 18.56 4.10
C ARG A 91 -11.31 17.73 2.84
N LEU A 92 -11.53 16.42 2.89
CA LEU A 92 -11.46 15.57 1.70
C LEU A 92 -12.67 15.72 0.77
N GLN A 93 -13.79 16.22 1.28
CA GLN A 93 -14.92 16.62 0.44
C GLN A 93 -14.64 17.93 -0.31
N GLU A 94 -13.91 18.87 0.30
CA GLU A 94 -13.49 20.12 -0.33
C GLU A 94 -12.44 19.89 -1.43
N VAL A 95 -11.48 18.99 -1.19
CA VAL A 95 -10.43 18.62 -2.15
C VAL A 95 -10.44 17.10 -2.35
N PRO A 96 -11.31 16.60 -3.23
CA PRO A 96 -11.40 15.16 -3.48
C PRO A 96 -10.12 14.62 -4.11
N VAL A 97 -9.66 13.48 -3.62
CA VAL A 97 -8.53 12.75 -4.18
C VAL A 97 -9.04 11.58 -4.99
N ALA A 98 -8.65 11.52 -6.26
CA ALA A 98 -9.00 10.41 -7.14
C ALA A 98 -8.58 9.07 -6.52
N GLY A 99 -9.48 8.09 -6.57
CA GLY A 99 -9.26 6.76 -6.02
C GLY A 99 -9.64 6.58 -4.56
N VAL A 100 -9.84 7.65 -3.78
CA VAL A 100 -10.37 7.53 -2.41
C VAL A 100 -11.90 7.50 -2.47
N GLU A 101 -12.49 6.32 -2.34
CA GLU A 101 -13.94 6.14 -2.44
C GLU A 101 -14.65 6.47 -1.13
N LYS A 102 -14.03 6.14 0.01
CA LYS A 102 -14.69 6.26 1.31
C LYS A 102 -13.75 6.68 2.43
N VAL A 103 -14.27 7.54 3.29
CA VAL A 103 -13.64 7.94 4.56
C VAL A 103 -14.51 7.47 5.72
N ILE A 104 -13.95 6.70 6.65
CA ILE A 104 -14.66 6.11 7.78
C ILE A 104 -13.93 6.40 9.09
N ASN A 105 -14.66 6.84 10.10
CA ASN A 105 -14.15 6.97 11.46
C ASN A 105 -13.99 5.59 12.12
N LEU A 106 -13.04 5.50 13.04
CA LEU A 106 -12.67 4.26 13.72
C LEU A 106 -13.87 3.59 14.42
N GLY A 107 -14.69 4.35 15.14
CA GLY A 107 -15.88 3.83 15.83
C GLY A 107 -16.93 3.29 14.87
N LYS A 108 -17.13 3.96 13.72
CA LYS A 108 -18.02 3.45 12.65
C LYS A 108 -17.43 2.20 11.98
N ALA A 109 -16.11 2.18 11.79
CA ALA A 109 -15.43 1.03 11.23
C ALA A 109 -15.61 -0.22 12.11
N ARG A 110 -15.46 -0.09 13.43
CA ARG A 110 -15.69 -1.19 14.38
C ARG A 110 -17.12 -1.74 14.29
N LYS A 111 -18.12 -0.88 14.19
CA LYS A 111 -19.53 -1.30 14.04
C LYS A 111 -19.79 -1.94 12.68
N ASN A 112 -19.31 -1.32 11.61
CA ASN A 112 -19.53 -1.79 10.25
C ASN A 112 -18.75 -3.07 9.90
N LEU A 113 -17.63 -3.33 10.57
CA LEU A 113 -16.77 -4.49 10.33
C LEU A 113 -16.86 -5.53 11.46
N ALA A 114 -18.01 -5.62 12.13
CA ALA A 114 -18.20 -6.55 13.23
C ALA A 114 -18.13 -8.03 12.77
N THR A 115 -18.62 -8.34 11.58
CA THR A 115 -18.71 -9.72 11.05
C THR A 115 -17.55 -10.04 10.09
N TYR A 116 -17.11 -11.29 10.07
CA TYR A 116 -16.07 -11.76 9.14
C TYR A 116 -16.47 -11.63 7.65
N LYS A 117 -17.78 -11.71 7.35
CA LYS A 117 -18.29 -11.50 6.00
C LYS A 117 -18.02 -10.08 5.53
N LEU A 118 -18.37 -9.08 6.34
CA LEU A 118 -18.16 -7.66 6.02
C LEU A 118 -16.68 -7.30 5.88
N LYS A 119 -15.80 -7.91 6.69
CA LYS A 119 -14.34 -7.77 6.55
C LYS A 119 -13.83 -8.32 5.22
N ARG A 120 -14.36 -9.46 4.77
CA ARG A 120 -14.00 -10.04 3.46
C ARG A 120 -14.52 -9.22 2.29
N ASP A 121 -15.73 -8.69 2.40
CA ASP A 121 -16.32 -7.84 1.37
C ASP A 121 -15.53 -6.52 1.25
N LEU A 122 -15.09 -5.94 2.39
CA LEU A 122 -14.18 -4.80 2.39
C LEU A 122 -12.88 -5.11 1.66
N MET A 123 -12.30 -6.29 1.93
CA MET A 123 -11.02 -6.72 1.34
C MET A 123 -11.11 -6.91 -0.19
N LYS A 124 -12.29 -7.34 -0.67
CA LYS A 124 -12.55 -7.50 -2.11
C LYS A 124 -12.79 -6.15 -2.80
N ARG A 125 -13.43 -5.21 -2.09
CA ARG A 125 -13.84 -3.93 -2.66
C ARG A 125 -12.71 -2.94 -2.79
N TYR A 126 -11.80 -2.89 -1.80
CA TYR A 126 -10.73 -1.89 -1.76
C TYR A 126 -9.36 -2.53 -1.97
N SER A 127 -8.59 -1.97 -2.90
CA SER A 127 -7.23 -2.40 -3.18
C SER A 127 -6.26 -1.91 -2.12
N VAL A 128 -6.44 -0.67 -1.65
CA VAL A 128 -5.53 0.00 -0.70
C VAL A 128 -6.28 0.52 0.52
N TYR A 129 -5.65 0.37 1.68
CA TYR A 129 -6.12 0.92 2.95
C TYR A 129 -5.20 2.04 3.40
N LEU A 130 -5.80 3.14 3.80
CA LEU A 130 -5.14 4.31 4.35
C LEU A 130 -5.62 4.50 5.78
N ALA A 131 -4.75 4.84 6.71
CA ALA A 131 -5.12 5.05 8.09
C ALA A 131 -4.33 6.19 8.73
N ASP A 132 -4.96 6.93 9.62
CA ASP A 132 -4.26 7.89 10.47
C ASP A 132 -3.17 7.17 11.29
N GLU A 133 -1.98 7.74 11.36
CA GLU A 133 -0.82 7.19 12.06
C GLU A 133 -1.16 6.78 13.51
N ALA A 134 -2.02 7.57 14.18
CA ALA A 134 -2.45 7.30 15.55
C ALA A 134 -3.27 6.00 15.71
N ILE A 135 -3.97 5.54 14.69
CA ILE A 135 -4.86 4.37 14.77
C ILE A 135 -4.28 3.10 14.17
N ILE A 136 -3.11 3.16 13.54
CA ILE A 136 -2.44 2.01 12.93
C ILE A 136 -2.32 0.80 13.88
N PRO A 137 -1.91 0.95 15.16
CA PRO A 137 -1.82 -0.18 16.07
C PRO A 137 -3.15 -0.91 16.32
N MET A 138 -4.28 -0.21 16.14
CA MET A 138 -5.62 -0.77 16.33
C MET A 138 -6.20 -1.41 15.07
N MET A 139 -5.65 -1.12 13.90
CA MET A 139 -6.18 -1.57 12.61
C MET A 139 -6.25 -3.10 12.45
N PRO A 140 -5.27 -3.91 12.92
CA PRO A 140 -5.33 -5.36 12.79
C PRO A 140 -6.58 -5.98 13.42
N SER A 141 -7.07 -5.43 14.54
CA SER A 141 -8.27 -5.91 15.21
C SER A 141 -9.55 -5.59 14.41
N ILE A 142 -9.55 -4.48 13.69
CA ILE A 142 -10.72 -3.97 12.95
C ILE A 142 -10.82 -4.65 11.58
N ILE A 143 -9.75 -4.62 10.80
CA ILE A 143 -9.72 -5.19 9.45
C ILE A 143 -9.68 -6.71 9.48
N GLY A 144 -8.97 -7.27 10.48
CA GLY A 144 -8.86 -8.69 10.71
C GLY A 144 -7.61 -9.32 10.10
N LYS A 145 -7.27 -10.51 10.60
CA LYS A 145 -6.04 -11.24 10.27
C LYS A 145 -5.90 -11.53 8.77
N LYS A 146 -6.99 -11.90 8.08
CA LYS A 146 -6.93 -12.22 6.65
C LYS A 146 -6.43 -11.08 5.76
N ALA A 147 -6.76 -9.83 6.09
CA ALA A 147 -6.26 -8.68 5.35
C ALA A 147 -4.76 -8.47 5.60
N MET A 148 -4.30 -8.72 6.82
CA MET A 148 -2.88 -8.66 7.16
C MET A 148 -2.07 -9.76 6.46
N ASP A 149 -2.59 -10.99 6.44
CA ASP A 149 -1.98 -12.13 5.74
C ASP A 149 -1.91 -11.89 4.22
N ALA A 150 -2.92 -11.19 3.67
CA ALA A 150 -2.95 -10.77 2.26
C ALA A 150 -2.09 -9.52 1.97
N LYS A 151 -1.26 -9.08 2.91
CA LYS A 151 -0.40 -7.89 2.78
C LYS A 151 -1.15 -6.56 2.55
N LYS A 152 -2.47 -6.52 2.82
CA LYS A 152 -3.27 -5.29 2.77
C LYS A 152 -3.17 -4.51 4.07
N ILE A 153 -1.95 -4.10 4.40
CA ILE A 153 -1.65 -3.31 5.60
C ILE A 153 -2.00 -1.84 5.33
N PRO A 154 -2.65 -1.13 6.27
CA PRO A 154 -2.98 0.27 6.05
C PRO A 154 -1.74 1.17 5.99
N PHE A 155 -1.68 2.04 4.99
CA PHE A 155 -0.65 3.07 4.88
C PHE A 155 -0.83 4.16 5.94
N PRO A 156 0.22 4.52 6.70
CA PRO A 156 0.17 5.60 7.67
C PRO A 156 0.05 6.96 6.99
N ILE A 157 -0.95 7.74 7.40
CA ILE A 157 -1.15 9.11 6.92
C ILE A 157 -1.31 10.04 8.12
N LYS A 158 -0.72 11.22 8.04
CA LYS A 158 -0.98 12.30 8.99
C LYS A 158 -2.25 13.03 8.56
N THR A 159 -3.36 12.79 9.27
CA THR A 159 -4.66 13.40 8.98
C THR A 159 -4.83 14.76 9.66
N LYS A 160 -4.18 14.97 10.81
CA LYS A 160 -4.22 16.23 11.56
C LYS A 160 -3.35 17.30 10.90
N VAL A 161 -3.82 17.85 9.81
CA VAL A 161 -3.14 18.89 9.02
C VAL A 161 -4.01 20.15 8.99
N SER A 162 -3.39 21.31 8.84
CA SER A 162 -4.10 22.59 8.89
C SER A 162 -4.98 22.86 7.66
N SER A 163 -4.64 22.31 6.47
CA SER A 163 -5.34 22.59 5.22
C SER A 163 -5.82 21.31 4.50
N ALA A 164 -6.92 21.45 3.75
CA ALA A 164 -7.46 20.38 2.92
C ALA A 164 -6.47 19.94 1.82
N GLN A 165 -5.72 20.89 1.24
CA GLN A 165 -4.71 20.61 0.22
C GLN A 165 -3.54 19.79 0.79
N ALA A 166 -3.07 20.10 2.01
CA ALA A 166 -2.02 19.33 2.65
C ALA A 166 -2.46 17.88 2.94
N LEU A 167 -3.71 17.68 3.36
CA LEU A 167 -4.28 16.35 3.55
C LEU A 167 -4.36 15.59 2.22
N ALA A 168 -4.87 16.23 1.17
CA ALA A 168 -4.93 15.64 -0.17
C ALA A 168 -3.53 15.29 -0.70
N GLY A 169 -2.53 16.13 -0.44
CA GLY A 169 -1.13 15.86 -0.76
C GLY A 169 -0.58 14.61 -0.05
N ASN A 170 -0.84 14.48 1.26
CA ASN A 170 -0.42 13.32 2.03
C ASN A 170 -1.09 12.03 1.52
N VAL A 171 -2.38 12.10 1.17
CA VAL A 171 -3.12 10.97 0.61
C VAL A 171 -2.55 10.56 -0.75
N LYS A 172 -2.30 11.51 -1.65
CA LYS A 172 -1.67 11.25 -2.96
C LYS A 172 -0.28 10.65 -2.80
N ALA A 173 0.53 11.17 -1.89
CA ALA A 173 1.86 10.64 -1.61
C ALA A 173 1.82 9.19 -1.09
N ALA A 174 0.83 8.85 -0.27
CA ALA A 174 0.63 7.49 0.23
C ALA A 174 0.19 6.54 -0.89
N LEU A 175 -0.72 6.96 -1.77
CA LEU A 175 -1.17 6.16 -2.92
C LEU A 175 -0.05 5.92 -3.96
N SER A 176 0.93 6.85 -4.05
CA SER A 176 2.11 6.67 -4.91
C SER A 176 3.24 5.88 -4.25
N SER A 177 3.00 5.28 -3.10
CA SER A 177 4.02 4.58 -2.31
C SER A 177 3.65 3.11 -2.13
N THR A 178 4.63 2.30 -1.69
CA THR A 178 4.43 0.94 -1.18
C THR A 178 5.08 0.78 0.19
N GLN A 179 4.78 -0.30 0.91
CA GLN A 179 5.34 -0.62 2.23
C GLN A 179 5.79 -2.08 2.31
#